data_70b5b96a5b9c46c10a8e5bba82d83ac5
#
_entry.id   70b5b96a5b9c46c10a8e5bba82d83ac5
#
_cell.length_a   1.000
_cell.length_b   1.000
_cell.length_c   1.000
_cell.angle_alpha   90.00
_cell.angle_beta   90.00
_cell.angle_gamma   90.00
#
_symmetry.space_group_name_H-M   'P 1'
#
loop_
_entity.id
_entity.type
_entity.pdbx_description
1 polymer ?
#
loop_
_entity_poly.entity_id
_entity_poly.type
_entity_poly.pdbx_seq_one_letter_code
_entity_poly.pdbx_strand_id
1 'polypeptide(L)'
;MKLYLGWFYPELMSTYGDRGNIIALGYWAKILGIDLAVVKISLSEPKETVLKMNLLFMGGAQDKQQEIVNQDLKNNKGDYLKKAIEAGVPGLFVCGAYQFLGRYYKAADGTKIPGLSIFDLYTENPGDKFPRLIGDIEIKTKITADVVIGFENHGGRTYLSDKSLAFGKVIFGFGNNGMDKTEGIFYKNTIGTYLHGPILPKNPSLTRFFLEKAIEKKYQKKIRMKKFDEEWEKKAREIVIRNNKDR
;
A
#
# COMPACT_ATOMS: atom_id res chain seq x y z
N MET A 1 6.72 21.00 11.51
CA MET A 1 6.92 19.63 12.03
C MET A 1 7.74 18.84 11.03
N LYS A 2 8.63 17.93 11.48
CA LYS A 2 9.49 17.13 10.60
C LYS A 2 9.10 15.65 10.65
N LEU A 3 8.92 15.02 9.48
CA LEU A 3 8.65 13.59 9.33
C LEU A 3 9.71 12.94 8.43
N TYR A 4 9.94 11.64 8.63
CA TYR A 4 10.78 10.80 7.78
C TYR A 4 9.91 9.73 7.12
N LEU A 5 9.90 9.71 5.78
CA LEU A 5 9.23 8.69 4.97
C LEU A 5 10.28 7.69 4.48
N GLY A 6 10.21 6.45 4.94
CA GLY A 6 11.02 5.37 4.43
C GLY A 6 10.44 4.85 3.11
N TRP A 7 11.17 5.05 2.02
CA TRP A 7 10.84 4.50 0.70
C TRP A 7 11.69 3.27 0.44
N PHE A 8 11.07 2.10 0.57
CA PHE A 8 11.75 0.81 0.48
C PHE A 8 12.01 0.41 -0.97
N TYR A 9 13.25 0.08 -1.25
CA TYR A 9 13.77 -0.46 -2.51
C TYR A 9 13.30 0.30 -3.75
N PRO A 10 13.47 1.64 -3.83
CA PRO A 10 12.94 2.46 -4.91
C PRO A 10 13.41 2.04 -6.31
N GLU A 11 14.57 1.42 -6.40
CA GLU A 11 15.17 0.94 -7.64
C GLU A 11 14.57 -0.41 -8.10
N LEU A 12 13.97 -1.19 -7.18
CA LEU A 12 13.45 -2.53 -7.43
C LEU A 12 11.93 -2.60 -7.32
N MET A 13 11.32 -1.78 -6.45
CA MET A 13 9.91 -1.81 -6.07
C MET A 13 9.17 -0.51 -6.44
N SER A 14 9.06 -0.20 -7.74
CA SER A 14 8.41 1.03 -8.23
C SER A 14 7.74 0.83 -9.58
N THR A 15 6.92 -0.23 -9.72
CA THR A 15 6.14 -0.49 -10.94
C THR A 15 4.87 0.35 -11.00
N TYR A 16 4.28 0.48 -12.19
CA TYR A 16 3.01 1.15 -12.46
C TYR A 16 2.88 2.59 -11.90
N GLY A 17 4.02 3.30 -11.78
CA GLY A 17 4.02 4.70 -11.32
C GLY A 17 3.88 4.87 -9.81
N ASP A 18 4.13 3.85 -9.00
CA ASP A 18 4.01 3.87 -7.52
C ASP A 18 4.80 5.02 -6.86
N ARG A 19 5.86 5.53 -7.51
CA ARG A 19 6.55 6.76 -7.10
C ARG A 19 5.60 7.97 -6.94
N GLY A 20 4.48 8.00 -7.65
CA GLY A 20 3.47 9.05 -7.52
C GLY A 20 2.89 9.16 -6.11
N ASN A 21 2.90 8.06 -5.33
CA ASN A 21 2.50 8.10 -3.92
C ASN A 21 3.45 8.96 -3.08
N ILE A 22 4.77 8.85 -3.32
CA ILE A 22 5.80 9.67 -2.66
C ILE A 22 5.63 11.14 -3.04
N ILE A 23 5.38 11.43 -4.32
CA ILE A 23 5.16 12.79 -4.82
C ILE A 23 3.92 13.40 -4.17
N ALA A 24 2.82 12.68 -4.08
CA ALA A 24 1.59 13.15 -3.44
C ALA A 24 1.81 13.46 -1.94
N LEU A 25 2.46 12.56 -1.21
CA LEU A 25 2.80 12.78 0.20
C LEU A 25 3.68 14.02 0.38
N GLY A 26 4.71 14.20 -0.46
CA GLY A 26 5.60 15.37 -0.42
C GLY A 26 4.88 16.68 -0.74
N TYR A 27 4.03 16.66 -1.76
CA TYR A 27 3.23 17.83 -2.16
C TYR A 27 2.31 18.31 -1.04
N TRP A 28 1.49 17.42 -0.49
CA TRP A 28 0.56 17.75 0.57
C TRP A 28 1.26 18.08 1.89
N ALA A 29 2.35 17.40 2.22
CA ALA A 29 3.16 17.75 3.38
C ALA A 29 3.68 19.19 3.28
N LYS A 30 4.19 19.59 2.10
CA LYS A 30 4.67 20.97 1.86
C LYS A 30 3.56 22.01 2.05
N ILE A 31 2.37 21.77 1.47
CA ILE A 31 1.20 22.68 1.63
C ILE A 31 0.81 22.82 3.11
N LEU A 32 0.93 21.76 3.89
CA LEU A 32 0.61 21.74 5.32
C LEU A 32 1.75 22.26 6.22
N GLY A 33 2.86 22.74 5.66
CA GLY A 33 4.02 23.19 6.44
C GLY A 33 4.74 22.07 7.18
N ILE A 34 4.67 20.83 6.66
CA ILE A 34 5.36 19.66 7.20
C ILE A 34 6.65 19.44 6.39
N ASP A 35 7.79 19.43 7.09
CA ASP A 35 9.07 19.02 6.52
C ASP A 35 9.11 17.48 6.40
N LEU A 36 8.82 16.96 5.21
CA LEU A 36 8.83 15.52 4.92
C LEU A 36 10.12 15.13 4.20
N ALA A 37 11.04 14.54 4.93
CA ALA A 37 12.28 13.98 4.38
C ALA A 37 12.06 12.56 3.87
N VAL A 38 12.30 12.32 2.59
CA VAL A 38 12.24 10.97 1.98
C VAL A 38 13.59 10.29 2.15
N VAL A 39 13.59 9.15 2.83
CA VAL A 39 14.78 8.29 3.07
C VAL A 39 14.63 7.04 2.22
N LYS A 40 15.53 6.84 1.27
CA LYS A 40 15.58 5.61 0.47
C LYS A 40 16.15 4.48 1.32
N ILE A 41 15.39 3.40 1.47
CA ILE A 41 15.82 2.19 2.17
C ILE A 41 16.11 1.12 1.12
N SER A 42 17.32 1.17 0.56
CA SER A 42 17.83 0.22 -0.43
C SER A 42 18.47 -1.01 0.22
N LEU A 43 19.01 -1.94 -0.57
CA LEU A 43 19.67 -3.16 -0.07
C LEU A 43 20.83 -2.85 0.86
N SER A 44 21.63 -1.81 0.56
CA SER A 44 22.79 -1.39 1.33
C SER A 44 22.48 -0.60 2.60
N GLU A 45 21.21 -0.13 2.75
CA GLU A 45 20.85 0.69 3.91
C GLU A 45 20.80 -0.14 5.20
N PRO A 46 21.37 0.36 6.32
CA PRO A 46 21.31 -0.33 7.61
C PRO A 46 19.86 -0.60 8.05
N LYS A 47 19.60 -1.78 8.56
CA LYS A 47 18.26 -2.22 9.02
C LYS A 47 17.67 -1.34 10.12
N GLU A 48 18.52 -0.77 10.98
CA GLU A 48 18.13 0.13 12.07
C GLU A 48 17.50 1.42 11.56
N THR A 49 17.75 1.82 10.31
CA THR A 49 17.16 2.99 9.67
C THR A 49 15.65 2.86 9.61
N VAL A 50 15.10 1.65 9.47
CA VAL A 50 13.65 1.39 9.45
C VAL A 50 12.95 1.93 10.69
N LEU A 51 13.55 1.79 11.88
CA LEU A 51 12.94 2.23 13.15
C LEU A 51 12.93 3.76 13.34
N LYS A 52 13.68 4.48 12.51
CA LYS A 52 13.70 5.96 12.53
C LYS A 52 12.58 6.57 11.67
N MET A 53 11.90 5.76 10.87
CA MET A 53 10.87 6.23 9.96
C MET A 53 9.56 6.52 10.69
N ASN A 54 8.85 7.54 10.21
CA ASN A 54 7.54 7.94 10.73
C ASN A 54 6.41 7.53 9.79
N LEU A 55 6.75 7.15 8.56
CA LEU A 55 5.87 6.67 7.51
C LEU A 55 6.64 5.69 6.63
N LEU A 56 6.00 4.60 6.21
CA LEU A 56 6.61 3.54 5.41
C LEU A 56 5.92 3.44 4.05
N PHE A 57 6.70 3.26 3.00
CA PHE A 57 6.16 3.00 1.66
C PHE A 57 7.01 1.97 0.91
N MET A 58 6.33 0.98 0.31
CA MET A 58 6.94 0.04 -0.61
C MET A 58 5.95 -0.26 -1.75
N GLY A 59 6.39 -0.07 -2.99
CA GLY A 59 5.61 -0.30 -4.20
C GLY A 59 5.63 -1.75 -4.68
N GLY A 60 5.10 -1.99 -5.87
CA GLY A 60 5.14 -3.28 -6.54
C GLY A 60 6.42 -3.53 -7.32
N ALA A 61 6.64 -4.79 -7.70
CA ALA A 61 7.74 -5.20 -8.58
C ALA A 61 7.39 -6.43 -9.42
N GLN A 62 8.23 -6.72 -10.41
CA GLN A 62 8.21 -7.96 -11.16
C GLN A 62 8.93 -9.09 -10.39
N ASP A 63 8.69 -10.34 -10.75
CA ASP A 63 9.08 -11.52 -9.98
C ASP A 63 10.58 -11.57 -9.60
N LYS A 64 11.49 -11.27 -10.54
CA LYS A 64 12.95 -11.28 -10.25
C LYS A 64 13.35 -10.26 -9.18
N GLN A 65 12.81 -9.04 -9.27
CA GLN A 65 13.08 -8.00 -8.26
C GLN A 65 12.46 -8.37 -6.92
N GLN A 66 11.29 -9.01 -6.96
CA GLN A 66 10.62 -9.51 -5.76
C GLN A 66 11.48 -10.53 -5.00
N GLU A 67 12.17 -11.43 -5.69
CA GLU A 67 13.04 -12.42 -5.06
C GLU A 67 14.19 -11.76 -4.30
N ILE A 68 14.90 -10.81 -4.93
CA ILE A 68 16.01 -10.06 -4.30
C ILE A 68 15.53 -9.35 -3.03
N VAL A 69 14.41 -8.63 -3.13
CA VAL A 69 13.84 -7.88 -2.00
C VAL A 69 13.38 -8.83 -0.89
N ASN A 70 12.76 -9.95 -1.24
CA ASN A 70 12.29 -10.93 -0.26
C ASN A 70 13.46 -11.54 0.53
N GLN A 71 14.60 -11.79 -0.12
CA GLN A 71 15.81 -12.27 0.56
C GLN A 71 16.35 -11.24 1.56
N ASP A 72 16.44 -9.96 1.18
CA ASP A 72 16.91 -8.91 2.10
C ASP A 72 15.92 -8.67 3.24
N LEU A 73 14.62 -8.65 2.96
CA LEU A 73 13.60 -8.54 4.00
C LEU A 73 13.72 -9.68 5.03
N LYS A 74 13.84 -10.93 4.58
CA LYS A 74 13.94 -12.08 5.48
C LYS A 74 15.20 -12.09 6.31
N ASN A 75 16.33 -11.78 5.70
CA ASN A 75 17.63 -11.97 6.33
C ASN A 75 18.09 -10.70 7.08
N ASN A 76 17.48 -9.55 6.84
CA ASN A 76 18.00 -8.28 7.30
C ASN A 76 16.90 -7.35 7.87
N LYS A 77 16.00 -6.81 7.03
CA LYS A 77 15.13 -5.70 7.40
C LYS A 77 13.73 -6.09 7.89
N GLY A 78 13.30 -7.34 7.67
CA GLY A 78 11.91 -7.75 7.93
C GLY A 78 11.49 -7.64 9.40
N ASP A 79 12.34 -8.04 10.35
CA ASP A 79 12.04 -7.91 11.77
C ASP A 79 11.91 -6.45 12.21
N TYR A 80 12.71 -5.55 11.64
CA TYR A 80 12.63 -4.12 11.90
C TYR A 80 11.36 -3.51 11.29
N LEU A 81 10.99 -3.96 10.09
CA LEU A 81 9.74 -3.58 9.45
C LEU A 81 8.53 -4.06 10.29
N LYS A 82 8.55 -5.31 10.75
CA LYS A 82 7.53 -5.84 11.64
C LYS A 82 7.42 -5.02 12.93
N LYS A 83 8.54 -4.74 13.60
CA LYS A 83 8.56 -3.89 14.80
C LYS A 83 7.97 -2.50 14.55
N ALA A 84 8.28 -1.86 13.42
CA ALA A 84 7.74 -0.55 13.06
C ALA A 84 6.22 -0.60 12.86
N ILE A 85 5.70 -1.59 12.09
CA ILE A 85 4.26 -1.78 11.87
C ILE A 85 3.55 -2.10 13.18
N GLU A 86 4.09 -3.01 14.00
CA GLU A 86 3.52 -3.38 15.31
C GLU A 86 3.49 -2.19 16.27
N ALA A 87 4.47 -1.31 16.21
CA ALA A 87 4.50 -0.06 16.95
C ALA A 87 3.48 0.98 16.43
N GLY A 88 2.77 0.70 15.33
CA GLY A 88 1.75 1.56 14.75
C GLY A 88 2.29 2.67 13.85
N VAL A 89 3.50 2.53 13.32
CA VAL A 89 3.99 3.41 12.24
C VAL A 89 3.09 3.21 11.02
N PRO A 90 2.50 4.27 10.45
CA PRO A 90 1.66 4.14 9.27
C PRO A 90 2.47 3.69 8.05
N GLY A 91 1.87 2.84 7.22
CA GLY A 91 2.56 2.28 6.05
C GLY A 91 1.61 2.00 4.89
N LEU A 92 2.12 2.16 3.67
CA LEU A 92 1.44 1.78 2.44
C LEU A 92 2.30 0.78 1.66
N PHE A 93 1.75 -0.41 1.42
CA PHE A 93 2.42 -1.52 0.74
C PHE A 93 1.57 -1.97 -0.44
N VAL A 94 2.12 -1.85 -1.66
CA VAL A 94 1.35 -2.05 -2.89
C VAL A 94 1.79 -3.33 -3.60
N CYS A 95 0.83 -4.14 -4.02
CA CYS A 95 1.00 -5.34 -4.88
C CYS A 95 2.02 -6.35 -4.29
N GLY A 96 3.21 -6.53 -4.90
CA GLY A 96 4.24 -7.42 -4.39
C GLY A 96 4.66 -7.12 -2.95
N ALA A 97 4.75 -5.83 -2.59
CA ALA A 97 5.00 -5.45 -1.21
C ALA A 97 3.91 -5.93 -0.24
N TYR A 98 2.65 -5.83 -0.64
CA TYR A 98 1.52 -6.37 0.12
C TYR A 98 1.64 -7.89 0.32
N GLN A 99 2.00 -8.62 -0.74
CA GLN A 99 2.18 -10.07 -0.71
C GLN A 99 3.29 -10.51 0.25
N PHE A 100 4.41 -9.79 0.30
CA PHE A 100 5.52 -10.09 1.21
C PHE A 100 5.18 -10.01 2.68
N LEU A 101 4.23 -9.17 3.05
CA LEU A 101 3.81 -9.02 4.44
C LEU A 101 2.94 -10.18 4.92
N GLY A 102 2.45 -11.03 4.02
CA GLY A 102 1.69 -12.24 4.31
C GLY A 102 2.55 -13.41 4.78
N ARG A 103 1.91 -14.57 4.97
CA ARG A 103 2.55 -15.82 5.36
C ARG A 103 3.39 -16.41 4.24
N TYR A 104 2.86 -16.38 3.01
CA TYR A 104 3.55 -16.86 1.82
C TYR A 104 2.90 -16.34 0.54
N TYR A 105 3.69 -16.36 -0.53
CA TYR A 105 3.24 -16.28 -1.92
C TYR A 105 3.52 -17.60 -2.62
N LYS A 106 2.50 -18.20 -3.26
CA LYS A 106 2.67 -19.35 -4.12
C LYS A 106 2.64 -18.90 -5.59
N ALA A 107 3.76 -19.07 -6.27
CA ALA A 107 3.91 -18.69 -7.67
C ALA A 107 3.14 -19.65 -8.62
N ALA A 108 2.98 -19.24 -9.88
CA ALA A 108 2.26 -20.03 -10.91
C ALA A 108 2.86 -21.41 -11.17
N ASP A 109 4.16 -21.58 -11.01
CA ASP A 109 4.89 -22.84 -11.12
C ASP A 109 4.75 -23.75 -9.87
N GLY A 110 4.02 -23.30 -8.86
CA GLY A 110 3.83 -24.00 -7.59
C GLY A 110 4.89 -23.67 -6.52
N THR A 111 5.93 -22.94 -6.86
CA THR A 111 6.98 -22.53 -5.90
C THR A 111 6.37 -21.68 -4.77
N LYS A 112 6.61 -22.10 -3.54
CA LYS A 112 6.12 -21.40 -2.35
C LYS A 112 7.22 -20.53 -1.76
N ILE A 113 7.02 -19.22 -1.85
CA ILE A 113 7.93 -18.19 -1.33
C ILE A 113 7.41 -17.74 0.04
N PRO A 114 8.10 -18.04 1.16
CA PRO A 114 7.65 -17.60 2.48
C PRO A 114 7.71 -16.06 2.58
N GLY A 115 6.68 -15.45 3.18
CA GLY A 115 6.63 -14.03 3.49
C GLY A 115 7.11 -13.72 4.92
N LEU A 116 6.83 -12.51 5.39
CA LEU A 116 7.23 -12.01 6.72
C LEU A 116 6.25 -12.37 7.83
N SER A 117 5.07 -12.90 7.49
CA SER A 117 3.99 -13.22 8.44
C SER A 117 3.64 -12.05 9.38
N ILE A 118 3.65 -10.83 8.84
CA ILE A 118 3.18 -9.64 9.56
C ILE A 118 1.65 -9.58 9.52
N PHE A 119 1.08 -9.91 8.34
CA PHE A 119 -0.35 -10.04 8.14
C PHE A 119 -0.76 -11.51 8.06
N ASP A 120 -1.88 -11.85 8.68
CA ASP A 120 -2.45 -13.19 8.59
C ASP A 120 -3.24 -13.37 7.29
N LEU A 121 -2.48 -13.47 6.20
CA LEU A 121 -2.96 -13.71 4.85
C LEU A 121 -1.98 -14.57 4.07
N TYR A 122 -2.44 -15.09 2.95
CA TYR A 122 -1.58 -15.74 1.95
C TYR A 122 -2.03 -15.39 0.54
N THR A 123 -1.12 -15.52 -0.41
CA THR A 123 -1.39 -15.25 -1.83
C THR A 123 -1.01 -16.46 -2.66
N GLU A 124 -1.87 -16.83 -3.62
CA GLU A 124 -1.61 -17.87 -4.59
C GLU A 124 -1.83 -17.35 -6.01
N ASN A 125 -0.89 -17.60 -6.91
CA ASN A 125 -1.07 -17.39 -8.32
C ASN A 125 -1.61 -18.69 -8.95
N PRO A 126 -2.84 -18.69 -9.48
CA PRO A 126 -3.46 -19.91 -10.01
C PRO A 126 -2.85 -20.37 -11.35
N GLY A 127 -1.86 -19.64 -11.89
CA GLY A 127 -1.19 -19.93 -13.15
C GLY A 127 -1.86 -19.31 -14.38
N ASP A 128 -1.21 -19.49 -15.53
CA ASP A 128 -1.55 -18.81 -16.79
C ASP A 128 -2.92 -19.18 -17.38
N LYS A 129 -3.51 -20.27 -16.91
CA LYS A 129 -4.88 -20.67 -17.31
C LYS A 129 -5.96 -19.72 -16.77
N PHE A 130 -5.62 -18.91 -15.78
CA PHE A 130 -6.52 -17.96 -15.17
C PHE A 130 -6.10 -16.53 -15.52
N PRO A 131 -7.05 -15.68 -15.99
CA PRO A 131 -6.71 -14.33 -16.35
C PRO A 131 -6.20 -13.53 -15.14
N ARG A 132 -5.28 -12.60 -15.39
CA ARG A 132 -4.92 -11.61 -14.39
C ARG A 132 -6.15 -10.75 -14.05
N LEU A 133 -6.22 -10.28 -12.83
CA LEU A 133 -7.23 -9.29 -12.43
C LEU A 133 -6.70 -7.90 -12.82
N ILE A 134 -7.30 -7.32 -13.87
CA ILE A 134 -6.85 -6.05 -14.46
C ILE A 134 -8.06 -5.16 -14.70
N GLY A 135 -8.00 -3.95 -14.22
CA GLY A 135 -9.03 -2.95 -14.47
C GLY A 135 -9.10 -1.85 -13.42
N ASP A 136 -10.07 -0.96 -13.61
CA ASP A 136 -10.42 0.01 -12.58
C ASP A 136 -11.07 -0.69 -11.39
N ILE A 137 -10.83 -0.16 -10.20
CA ILE A 137 -11.40 -0.70 -8.96
C ILE A 137 -11.93 0.43 -8.09
N GLU A 138 -13.10 0.19 -7.48
CA GLU A 138 -13.74 1.07 -6.51
C GLU A 138 -14.03 0.31 -5.23
N ILE A 139 -13.67 0.89 -4.10
CA ILE A 139 -13.93 0.29 -2.78
C ILE A 139 -14.55 1.28 -1.80
N LYS A 140 -15.34 0.76 -0.88
CA LYS A 140 -15.71 1.45 0.36
C LYS A 140 -14.80 1.01 1.49
N THR A 141 -14.29 1.96 2.27
CA THR A 141 -13.42 1.69 3.41
C THR A 141 -13.92 2.39 4.67
N LYS A 142 -13.48 1.95 5.84
CA LYS A 142 -13.76 2.61 7.13
C LYS A 142 -12.83 3.81 7.39
N ILE A 143 -11.77 3.99 6.58
CA ILE A 143 -10.74 5.01 6.79
C ILE A 143 -11.22 6.38 6.29
N THR A 144 -12.02 6.40 5.24
CA THR A 144 -12.55 7.62 4.63
C THR A 144 -14.02 7.43 4.22
N ALA A 145 -14.78 8.53 4.23
CA ALA A 145 -16.15 8.52 3.73
C ALA A 145 -16.22 8.46 2.19
N ASP A 146 -15.14 8.86 1.52
CA ASP A 146 -15.06 8.84 0.06
C ASP A 146 -14.91 7.41 -0.47
N VAL A 147 -15.45 7.14 -1.65
CA VAL A 147 -15.10 5.94 -2.43
C VAL A 147 -13.64 6.05 -2.83
N VAL A 148 -12.85 5.05 -2.51
CA VAL A 148 -11.46 4.95 -2.92
C VAL A 148 -11.40 4.28 -4.28
N ILE A 149 -10.68 4.89 -5.21
CA ILE A 149 -10.48 4.38 -6.57
C ILE A 149 -9.02 4.04 -6.85
N GLY A 150 -8.80 3.09 -7.73
CA GLY A 150 -7.47 2.69 -8.18
C GLY A 150 -7.54 1.91 -9.48
N PHE A 151 -6.41 1.33 -9.82
CA PHE A 151 -6.27 0.39 -10.92
C PHE A 151 -5.59 -0.86 -10.40
N GLU A 152 -6.16 -2.02 -10.64
CA GLU A 152 -5.59 -3.30 -10.24
C GLU A 152 -4.96 -4.03 -11.43
N ASN A 153 -3.81 -4.67 -11.22
CA ASN A 153 -3.15 -5.51 -12.21
C ASN A 153 -2.29 -6.57 -11.52
N HIS A 154 -2.91 -7.70 -11.14
CA HIS A 154 -2.19 -8.76 -10.45
C HIS A 154 -2.65 -10.16 -10.85
N GLY A 155 -1.71 -11.12 -10.84
CA GLY A 155 -1.98 -12.55 -11.04
C GLY A 155 -2.31 -13.28 -9.74
N GLY A 156 -1.75 -12.83 -8.62
CA GLY A 156 -2.00 -13.42 -7.31
C GLY A 156 -3.43 -13.24 -6.82
N ARG A 157 -3.92 -14.21 -6.06
CA ARG A 157 -5.19 -14.19 -5.34
C ARG A 157 -4.88 -14.21 -3.86
N THR A 158 -5.23 -13.14 -3.16
CA THR A 158 -4.95 -13.00 -1.73
C THR A 158 -6.17 -13.36 -0.89
N TYR A 159 -5.92 -14.14 0.14
CA TYR A 159 -6.93 -14.62 1.08
C TYR A 159 -6.58 -14.17 2.48
N LEU A 160 -7.47 -13.42 3.11
CA LEU A 160 -7.36 -12.97 4.49
C LEU A 160 -7.92 -14.05 5.41
N SER A 161 -7.23 -14.39 6.50
CA SER A 161 -7.78 -15.27 7.56
C SER A 161 -8.92 -14.58 8.31
N ASP A 162 -8.82 -13.27 8.53
CA ASP A 162 -9.89 -12.45 9.08
C ASP A 162 -10.29 -11.35 8.08
N LYS A 163 -11.42 -11.54 7.42
CA LYS A 163 -11.97 -10.59 6.44
C LYS A 163 -12.40 -9.25 7.05
N SER A 164 -12.56 -9.16 8.37
CA SER A 164 -12.86 -7.90 9.04
C SER A 164 -11.72 -6.90 8.97
N LEU A 165 -10.49 -7.39 8.72
CA LEU A 165 -9.29 -6.61 8.51
C LEU A 165 -9.12 -6.14 7.06
N ALA A 166 -10.05 -6.45 6.14
CA ALA A 166 -9.96 -5.93 4.78
C ALA A 166 -9.89 -4.39 4.80
N PHE A 167 -9.02 -3.83 3.97
CA PHE A 167 -8.91 -2.38 3.77
C PHE A 167 -10.21 -1.80 3.25
N GLY A 168 -10.88 -2.52 2.35
CA GLY A 168 -12.18 -2.11 1.85
C GLY A 168 -13.03 -3.24 1.29
N LYS A 169 -14.31 -2.91 1.06
CA LYS A 169 -15.27 -3.73 0.34
C LYS A 169 -15.34 -3.26 -1.12
N VAL A 170 -15.16 -4.17 -2.06
CA VAL A 170 -15.22 -3.89 -3.50
C VAL A 170 -16.65 -3.53 -3.92
N ILE A 171 -16.79 -2.39 -4.59
CA ILE A 171 -18.00 -1.93 -5.26
C ILE A 171 -17.94 -2.32 -6.74
N PHE A 172 -16.82 -2.03 -7.38
CA PHE A 172 -16.50 -2.34 -8.76
C PHE A 172 -15.08 -2.89 -8.86
N GLY A 173 -14.81 -3.83 -9.75
CA GLY A 173 -13.52 -4.50 -9.89
C GLY A 173 -13.45 -5.83 -9.14
N PHE A 174 -12.25 -6.36 -8.97
CA PHE A 174 -12.00 -7.71 -8.50
C PHE A 174 -11.54 -7.78 -7.03
N GLY A 175 -10.62 -6.89 -6.63
CA GLY A 175 -10.04 -6.89 -5.29
C GLY A 175 -9.07 -8.04 -5.04
N ASN A 176 -8.98 -8.49 -3.80
CA ASN A 176 -7.99 -9.46 -3.35
C ASN A 176 -7.93 -10.76 -4.17
N ASN A 177 -9.08 -11.29 -4.59
CA ASN A 177 -9.14 -12.61 -5.26
C ASN A 177 -10.24 -12.74 -6.32
N GLY A 178 -11.00 -11.68 -6.60
CA GLY A 178 -12.10 -11.68 -7.57
C GLY A 178 -13.39 -12.36 -7.08
N MET A 179 -13.45 -12.88 -5.87
CA MET A 179 -14.57 -13.69 -5.39
C MET A 179 -15.25 -13.13 -4.14
N ASP A 180 -14.50 -12.76 -3.13
CA ASP A 180 -15.04 -12.48 -1.79
C ASP A 180 -15.34 -10.99 -1.53
N LYS A 181 -15.19 -10.16 -2.56
CA LYS A 181 -15.45 -8.72 -2.51
C LYS A 181 -14.63 -7.96 -1.45
N THR A 182 -13.50 -8.52 -1.01
CA THR A 182 -12.54 -7.80 -0.16
C THR A 182 -11.42 -7.20 -1.01
N GLU A 183 -10.85 -6.09 -0.55
CA GLU A 183 -9.66 -5.50 -1.12
C GLU A 183 -8.69 -5.11 -0.02
N GLY A 184 -7.42 -5.49 -0.23
CA GLY A 184 -6.30 -5.17 0.64
C GLY A 184 -6.48 -5.66 2.06
N ILE A 185 -5.65 -5.14 2.94
CA ILE A 185 -5.72 -5.30 4.40
C ILE A 185 -5.48 -3.96 5.07
N PHE A 186 -6.15 -3.72 6.19
CA PHE A 186 -5.87 -2.61 7.10
C PHE A 186 -5.55 -3.15 8.48
N TYR A 187 -4.29 -3.02 8.89
CA TYR A 187 -3.82 -3.48 10.18
C TYR A 187 -3.10 -2.36 10.92
N LYS A 188 -3.60 -2.00 12.10
CA LYS A 188 -3.15 -0.81 12.86
C LYS A 188 -3.26 0.47 12.02
N ASN A 189 -2.16 1.01 11.52
CA ASN A 189 -2.13 2.18 10.63
C ASN A 189 -1.54 1.82 9.26
N THR A 190 -1.42 0.54 8.94
CA THR A 190 -0.79 0.05 7.72
C THR A 190 -1.84 -0.50 6.75
N ILE A 191 -1.70 -0.12 5.49
CA ILE A 191 -2.51 -0.60 4.37
C ILE A 191 -1.63 -1.44 3.45
N GLY A 192 -2.05 -2.68 3.21
CA GLY A 192 -1.61 -3.49 2.07
C GLY A 192 -2.71 -3.50 1.02
N THR A 193 -2.40 -3.33 -0.27
CA THR A 193 -3.41 -3.15 -1.31
C THR A 193 -2.91 -3.56 -2.70
N TYR A 194 -3.85 -3.90 -3.60
CA TYR A 194 -3.58 -4.06 -5.02
C TYR A 194 -3.87 -2.79 -5.85
N LEU A 195 -4.34 -1.73 -5.23
CA LEU A 195 -4.65 -0.48 -5.91
C LEU A 195 -3.37 0.26 -6.33
N HIS A 196 -3.14 0.26 -7.62
CA HIS A 196 -2.06 0.98 -8.30
C HIS A 196 -2.54 2.29 -8.94
N GLY A 197 -1.62 2.89 -9.70
CA GLY A 197 -1.82 3.92 -10.64
C GLY A 197 -1.88 5.36 -10.17
N PRO A 198 -0.97 5.87 -9.33
CA PRO A 198 -0.74 5.59 -7.91
C PRO A 198 -2.00 5.90 -7.08
N ILE A 199 -2.19 5.23 -5.94
CA ILE A 199 -3.43 5.35 -5.15
C ILE A 199 -3.61 6.71 -4.48
N LEU A 200 -2.53 7.30 -3.92
CA LEU A 200 -2.64 8.52 -3.09
C LEU A 200 -3.04 9.78 -3.86
N PRO A 201 -2.50 10.08 -5.06
CA PRO A 201 -2.95 11.22 -5.86
C PRO A 201 -4.42 11.16 -6.23
N LYS A 202 -4.96 9.95 -6.44
CA LYS A 202 -6.38 9.75 -6.77
C LYS A 202 -7.29 9.88 -5.54
N ASN A 203 -6.74 9.70 -4.34
CA ASN A 203 -7.48 9.63 -3.09
C ASN A 203 -6.82 10.52 -2.00
N PRO A 204 -6.96 11.85 -2.08
CA PRO A 204 -6.33 12.80 -1.13
C PRO A 204 -6.70 12.54 0.34
N SER A 205 -7.89 11.99 0.60
CA SER A 205 -8.31 11.59 1.94
C SER A 205 -7.40 10.50 2.56
N LEU A 206 -6.84 9.59 1.75
CA LEU A 206 -5.85 8.62 2.21
C LEU A 206 -4.49 9.29 2.46
N THR A 207 -4.09 10.25 1.61
CA THR A 207 -2.85 11.02 1.84
C THR A 207 -2.91 11.75 3.17
N ARG A 208 -4.04 12.40 3.47
CA ARG A 208 -4.30 13.06 4.75
C ARG A 208 -4.24 12.07 5.91
N PHE A 209 -4.89 10.91 5.79
CA PHE A 209 -4.85 9.86 6.80
C PHE A 209 -3.40 9.47 7.16
N PHE A 210 -2.54 9.23 6.17
CA PHE A 210 -1.15 8.85 6.43
C PHE A 210 -0.36 9.95 7.12
N LEU A 211 -0.50 11.21 6.69
CA LEU A 211 0.18 12.35 7.31
C LEU A 211 -0.31 12.58 8.75
N GLU A 212 -1.62 12.52 8.99
CA GLU A 212 -2.20 12.62 10.33
C GLU A 212 -1.65 11.52 11.26
N LYS A 213 -1.68 10.26 10.82
CA LYS A 213 -1.19 9.13 11.61
C LYS A 213 0.31 9.20 11.89
N ALA A 214 1.11 9.67 10.93
CA ALA A 214 2.54 9.87 11.13
C ALA A 214 2.83 10.95 12.19
N ILE A 215 2.09 12.05 12.17
CA ILE A 215 2.22 13.11 13.18
C ILE A 215 1.70 12.64 14.54
N GLU A 216 0.53 12.03 14.59
CA GLU A 216 -0.03 11.48 15.83
C GLU A 216 0.96 10.51 16.50
N LYS A 217 1.55 9.61 15.72
CA LYS A 217 2.51 8.63 16.22
C LYS A 217 3.79 9.28 16.73
N LYS A 218 4.36 10.22 15.96
CA LYS A 218 5.64 10.86 16.31
C LYS A 218 5.53 11.81 17.46
N TYR A 219 4.52 12.67 17.44
CA TYR A 219 4.40 13.79 18.39
C TYR A 219 3.41 13.54 19.52
N GLN A 220 2.78 12.35 19.56
CA GLN A 220 1.77 11.96 20.56
C GLN A 220 0.62 12.98 20.67
N LYS A 221 0.31 13.64 19.55
CA LYS A 221 -0.70 14.69 19.47
C LYS A 221 -1.70 14.35 18.38
N LYS A 222 -2.96 14.14 18.77
CA LYS A 222 -4.04 14.00 17.79
C LYS A 222 -4.19 15.31 17.03
N ILE A 223 -4.15 15.22 15.70
CA ILE A 223 -4.41 16.34 14.81
C ILE A 223 -5.51 15.93 13.83
N ARG A 224 -6.25 16.92 13.38
CA ARG A 224 -7.17 16.78 12.27
C ARG A 224 -6.82 17.85 11.26
N MET A 225 -6.30 17.44 10.12
CA MET A 225 -5.94 18.37 9.06
C MET A 225 -7.20 18.94 8.40
N LYS A 226 -7.13 20.19 7.98
CA LYS A 226 -8.18 20.76 7.14
C LYS A 226 -8.30 19.92 5.86
N LYS A 227 -9.51 19.86 5.31
CA LYS A 227 -9.73 19.24 4.02
C LYS A 227 -8.86 19.94 2.98
N PHE A 228 -8.21 19.15 2.13
CA PHE A 228 -7.43 19.68 1.01
C PHE A 228 -8.36 20.39 0.02
N ASP A 229 -7.82 21.29 -0.78
CA ASP A 229 -8.47 21.70 -2.01
C ASP A 229 -8.29 20.58 -3.02
N GLU A 230 -9.34 19.79 -3.19
CA GLU A 230 -9.34 18.52 -3.94
C GLU A 230 -10.21 18.62 -5.20
N GLU A 231 -10.42 19.80 -5.73
CA GLU A 231 -11.37 20.00 -6.84
C GLU A 231 -11.01 19.16 -8.06
N TRP A 232 -9.73 19.14 -8.45
CA TRP A 232 -9.25 18.39 -9.61
C TRP A 232 -9.29 16.87 -9.38
N GLU A 233 -8.83 16.42 -8.22
CA GLU A 233 -8.88 15.02 -7.85
C GLU A 233 -10.32 14.50 -7.76
N LYS A 234 -11.22 15.32 -7.25
CA LYS A 234 -12.65 15.01 -7.20
C LYS A 234 -13.24 14.86 -8.59
N LYS A 235 -12.98 15.80 -9.49
CA LYS A 235 -13.42 15.73 -10.91
C LYS A 235 -12.87 14.47 -11.58
N ALA A 236 -11.58 14.17 -11.41
CA ALA A 236 -10.95 12.98 -11.97
C ALA A 236 -11.61 11.68 -11.46
N ARG A 237 -11.89 11.60 -10.14
CA ARG A 237 -12.60 10.44 -9.55
C ARG A 237 -14.00 10.29 -10.08
N GLU A 238 -14.77 11.37 -10.19
CA GLU A 238 -16.14 11.36 -10.70
C GLU A 238 -16.21 10.82 -12.13
N ILE A 239 -15.20 11.14 -12.97
CA ILE A 239 -15.10 10.61 -14.34
C ILE A 239 -14.89 9.09 -14.30
N VAL A 240 -13.96 8.59 -13.48
CA VAL A 240 -13.70 7.14 -13.35
C VAL A 240 -14.96 6.42 -12.88
N ILE A 241 -15.60 6.90 -11.81
CA ILE A 241 -16.81 6.28 -11.23
C ILE A 241 -17.96 6.27 -12.25
N ARG A 242 -18.12 7.35 -13.03
CA ARG A 242 -19.14 7.41 -14.08
C ARG A 242 -18.89 6.38 -15.18
N ASN A 243 -17.65 6.32 -15.68
CA ASN A 243 -17.28 5.38 -16.75
C ASN A 243 -17.46 3.92 -16.31
N ASN A 244 -17.27 3.61 -15.04
CA ASN A 244 -17.47 2.27 -14.49
C ASN A 244 -18.96 1.88 -14.37
N LYS A 245 -19.85 2.85 -14.18
CA LYS A 245 -21.31 2.59 -14.16
C LYS A 245 -21.89 2.30 -15.54
N ASP A 246 -21.22 2.76 -16.58
CA ASP A 246 -21.65 2.60 -17.98
C ASP A 246 -21.13 1.27 -18.58
N ARG A 247 -20.36 0.48 -17.82
CA ARG A 247 -19.84 -0.86 -18.16
C ARG A 247 -20.67 -1.96 -17.50
#